data_6a9e064148fb7682323235bf00b3cfa3
#
_entry.id   6a9e064148fb7682323235bf00b3cfa3
#
_cell.length_a   1.000
_cell.length_b   1.000
_cell.length_c   1.000
_cell.angle_alpha   90.00
_cell.angle_beta   90.00
_cell.angle_gamma   90.00
#
_symmetry.space_group_name_H-M   'P 1'
#
loop_
_entity.id
_entity.type
_entity.pdbx_description
1 polymer ?
#
loop_
_entity_poly.entity_id
_entity_poly.type
_entity_poly.pdbx_seq_one_letter_code
_entity_poly.pdbx_strand_id
1 'polypeptide(L)'
;MAAGSNATQGIWIGNPEHLALTEVRNVYWFESAFDAMAFCQLNAGKLNMEDSVFVSTGGAPSQQQFKGMIAETPDAVHHLCFDRDRAGQVFAINFALVHAGREFSSYLSKAEKLIVQDCSKGYQRHEIALEPFDFKKVTASLGIYALNPDLEDAVLKYMKMGDGYLQEMYMNRRDNYEISHTDGSTSKEELEEMKNELHAISEALQILSQPGTPAMRRIIYEPAAEGYKDWNDQLLDKRMETEEKEPDDWEISGKATLNRALSDLPEINPEHIRTGLYDEADHEAVRKRIERAEKVVQSFEVNDKGMPDKGFQEMYEIQEELARLETDITNSLSGMR
;
A
#
# COMPACT_ATOMS: atom_id res chain seq x y z
N MET A 1 -11.73 6.93 -18.27
CA MET A 1 -12.53 7.76 -17.32
C MET A 1 -13.39 8.74 -18.12
N ALA A 2 -14.59 9.06 -17.62
CA ALA A 2 -15.41 10.08 -18.28
C ALA A 2 -14.75 11.46 -18.17
N ALA A 3 -14.95 12.31 -19.17
CA ALA A 3 -14.45 13.68 -19.14
C ALA A 3 -15.02 14.43 -17.92
N GLY A 4 -14.17 15.06 -17.13
CA GLY A 4 -14.55 15.75 -15.88
C GLY A 4 -14.42 14.88 -14.61
N SER A 5 -14.02 13.60 -14.71
CA SER A 5 -13.72 12.79 -13.53
C SER A 5 -12.46 13.28 -12.83
N ASN A 6 -12.53 13.44 -11.51
CA ASN A 6 -11.37 13.78 -10.69
C ASN A 6 -10.81 12.51 -10.02
N ALA A 7 -9.85 11.85 -10.67
CA ALA A 7 -9.26 10.61 -10.18
C ALA A 7 -8.44 10.79 -8.88
N THR A 8 -8.02 12.01 -8.56
CA THR A 8 -7.21 12.28 -7.36
C THR A 8 -8.02 12.52 -6.10
N GLN A 9 -9.32 12.79 -6.23
CA GLN A 9 -10.21 13.07 -5.11
C GLN A 9 -11.44 12.16 -5.10
N GLY A 10 -11.89 11.70 -6.28
CA GLY A 10 -13.05 10.82 -6.40
C GLY A 10 -12.77 9.43 -5.84
N ILE A 11 -13.69 8.96 -5.00
CA ILE A 11 -13.71 7.58 -4.49
C ILE A 11 -15.11 7.01 -4.73
N TRP A 12 -15.18 5.69 -4.84
CA TRP A 12 -16.45 4.99 -4.79
C TRP A 12 -16.73 4.58 -3.36
N ILE A 13 -17.98 4.78 -2.89
CA ILE A 13 -18.41 4.41 -1.54
C ILE A 13 -19.64 3.51 -1.65
N GLY A 14 -19.50 2.26 -1.20
CA GLY A 14 -20.62 1.37 -0.91
C GLY A 14 -21.09 1.61 0.52
N ASN A 15 -22.27 2.21 0.65
CA ASN A 15 -22.90 2.52 1.94
C ASN A 15 -24.33 1.97 1.91
N PRO A 16 -24.50 0.66 2.16
CA PRO A 16 -25.79 -0.01 1.97
C PRO A 16 -26.88 0.49 2.93
N GLU A 17 -26.51 0.89 4.13
CA GLU A 17 -27.44 1.35 5.16
C GLU A 17 -27.61 2.89 5.17
N HIS A 18 -27.01 3.58 4.20
CA HIS A 18 -27.08 5.05 4.08
C HIS A 18 -26.65 5.80 5.36
N LEU A 19 -25.63 5.30 6.03
CA LEU A 19 -25.07 5.89 7.25
C LEU A 19 -24.51 7.29 6.99
N ALA A 20 -24.64 8.18 7.97
CA ALA A 20 -23.79 9.36 8.00
C ALA A 20 -22.34 8.93 8.21
N LEU A 21 -21.40 9.45 7.42
CA LEU A 21 -19.99 9.00 7.48
C LEU A 21 -19.37 9.20 8.88
N THR A 22 -19.84 10.18 9.63
CA THR A 22 -19.44 10.44 11.02
C THR A 22 -19.92 9.37 12.03
N GLU A 23 -20.88 8.54 11.63
CA GLU A 23 -21.43 7.47 12.47
C GLU A 23 -20.86 6.09 12.12
N VAL A 24 -20.10 6.03 11.02
CA VAL A 24 -19.44 4.81 10.55
C VAL A 24 -18.37 4.37 11.54
N ARG A 25 -18.38 3.07 11.87
CA ARG A 25 -17.38 2.47 12.75
C ARG A 25 -16.33 1.67 12.04
N ASN A 26 -16.65 1.15 10.83
CA ASN A 26 -15.74 0.33 10.04
C ASN A 26 -15.70 0.84 8.59
N VAL A 27 -14.50 1.11 8.10
CA VAL A 27 -14.24 1.52 6.71
C VAL A 27 -13.32 0.49 6.07
N TYR A 28 -13.82 -0.22 5.07
CA TYR A 28 -13.06 -1.22 4.33
C TYR A 28 -12.54 -0.63 3.02
N TRP A 29 -11.22 -0.69 2.80
CA TRP A 29 -10.55 -0.07 1.66
C TRP A 29 -10.09 -1.09 0.63
N PHE A 30 -10.41 -0.82 -0.64
CA PHE A 30 -10.10 -1.67 -1.78
C PHE A 30 -9.55 -0.85 -2.95
N GLU A 31 -8.85 -1.53 -3.85
CA GLU A 31 -8.42 -0.93 -5.11
C GLU A 31 -9.57 -0.82 -6.10
N SER A 32 -10.47 -1.81 -6.15
CA SER A 32 -11.63 -1.82 -7.01
C SER A 32 -12.96 -2.04 -6.26
N ALA A 33 -14.06 -1.58 -6.86
CA ALA A 33 -15.39 -1.84 -6.33
C ALA A 33 -15.77 -3.33 -6.45
N PHE A 34 -15.16 -4.07 -7.38
CA PHE A 34 -15.37 -5.51 -7.52
C PHE A 34 -14.79 -6.28 -6.34
N ASP A 35 -13.61 -5.87 -5.85
CA ASP A 35 -13.01 -6.46 -4.64
C ASP A 35 -13.86 -6.19 -3.41
N ALA A 36 -14.41 -4.97 -3.29
CA ALA A 36 -15.34 -4.64 -2.22
C ALA A 36 -16.58 -5.54 -2.24
N MET A 37 -17.17 -5.77 -3.40
CA MET A 37 -18.33 -6.65 -3.55
C MET A 37 -17.97 -8.12 -3.27
N ALA A 38 -16.82 -8.58 -3.73
CA ALA A 38 -16.33 -9.94 -3.46
C ALA A 38 -16.08 -10.15 -1.96
N PHE A 39 -15.44 -9.20 -1.30
CA PHE A 39 -15.22 -9.20 0.15
C PHE A 39 -16.54 -9.29 0.92
N CYS A 40 -17.53 -8.44 0.57
CA CYS A 40 -18.84 -8.49 1.19
C CYS A 40 -19.52 -9.85 1.02
N GLN A 41 -19.44 -10.45 -0.16
CA GLN A 41 -20.02 -11.75 -0.43
C GLN A 41 -19.34 -12.87 0.37
N LEU A 42 -18.01 -12.87 0.45
CA LEU A 42 -17.23 -13.86 1.21
C LEU A 42 -17.43 -13.74 2.72
N ASN A 43 -17.72 -12.54 3.21
CA ASN A 43 -17.80 -12.25 4.64
C ASN A 43 -19.22 -11.89 5.11
N ALA A 44 -20.27 -12.12 4.30
CA ALA A 44 -21.66 -11.71 4.57
C ALA A 44 -22.18 -12.12 5.95
N GLY A 45 -21.73 -13.27 6.50
CA GLY A 45 -22.14 -13.74 7.83
C GLY A 45 -21.32 -13.18 9.00
N LYS A 46 -20.26 -12.39 8.73
CA LYS A 46 -19.33 -11.86 9.73
C LYS A 46 -19.34 -10.35 9.82
N LEU A 47 -19.74 -9.68 8.73
CA LEU A 47 -19.76 -8.22 8.65
C LEU A 47 -20.97 -7.65 9.37
N ASN A 48 -20.74 -6.60 10.16
CA ASN A 48 -21.82 -5.75 10.63
C ASN A 48 -22.08 -4.64 9.62
N MET A 49 -23.09 -4.83 8.75
CA MET A 49 -23.42 -3.86 7.71
C MET A 49 -23.99 -2.55 8.29
N GLU A 50 -24.55 -2.59 9.50
CA GLU A 50 -25.21 -1.44 10.15
C GLU A 50 -24.21 -0.35 10.60
N ASP A 51 -22.90 -0.63 10.58
CA ASP A 51 -21.87 0.33 10.99
C ASP A 51 -20.68 0.38 10.02
N SER A 52 -20.84 -0.19 8.83
CA SER A 52 -19.74 -0.40 7.88
C SER A 52 -19.96 0.30 6.55
N VAL A 53 -18.89 0.84 5.97
CA VAL A 53 -18.83 1.32 4.59
C VAL A 53 -17.63 0.72 3.85
N PHE A 54 -17.78 0.60 2.55
CA PHE A 54 -16.80 0.00 1.64
C PHE A 54 -16.32 1.07 0.68
N VAL A 55 -15.03 1.24 0.56
CA VAL A 55 -14.40 2.32 -0.21
C VAL A 55 -13.50 1.73 -1.27
N SER A 56 -13.67 2.15 -2.52
CA SER A 56 -12.74 1.84 -3.59
C SER A 56 -12.07 3.10 -4.13
N THR A 57 -10.77 3.04 -4.28
CA THR A 57 -9.95 4.13 -4.82
C THR A 57 -9.96 4.19 -6.35
N GLY A 58 -10.47 3.14 -7.01
CA GLY A 58 -10.52 3.04 -8.47
C GLY A 58 -9.14 2.85 -9.10
N GLY A 59 -8.26 2.11 -8.44
CA GLY A 59 -6.88 1.87 -8.76
C GLY A 59 -5.93 2.51 -7.73
N ALA A 60 -4.77 3.01 -8.18
CA ALA A 60 -3.78 3.60 -7.28
C ALA A 60 -4.33 4.78 -6.48
N PRO A 61 -4.35 4.70 -5.13
CA PRO A 61 -4.92 5.73 -4.27
C PRO A 61 -4.04 6.98 -4.21
N SER A 62 -4.68 8.13 -4.10
CA SER A 62 -4.02 9.39 -3.77
C SER A 62 -4.05 9.67 -2.27
N GLN A 63 -3.09 10.46 -1.78
CA GLN A 63 -3.13 10.94 -0.39
C GLN A 63 -4.39 11.78 -0.09
N GLN A 64 -4.96 12.46 -1.09
CA GLN A 64 -6.16 13.28 -0.93
C GLN A 64 -7.41 12.42 -0.70
N GLN A 65 -7.53 11.28 -1.40
CA GLN A 65 -8.60 10.31 -1.17
C GLN A 65 -8.54 9.79 0.27
N PHE A 66 -7.36 9.40 0.74
CA PHE A 66 -7.17 8.94 2.13
C PHE A 66 -7.53 10.04 3.15
N LYS A 67 -6.96 11.24 3.00
CA LYS A 67 -7.22 12.37 3.91
C LYS A 67 -8.69 12.74 3.97
N GLY A 68 -9.36 12.76 2.82
CA GLY A 68 -10.79 13.10 2.75
C GLY A 68 -11.65 12.10 3.52
N MET A 69 -11.48 10.80 3.28
CA MET A 69 -12.30 9.80 3.96
C MET A 69 -11.96 9.68 5.45
N ILE A 70 -10.69 9.76 5.85
CA ILE A 70 -10.28 9.77 7.26
C ILE A 70 -10.91 10.96 8.02
N ALA A 71 -10.99 12.13 7.39
CA ALA A 71 -11.61 13.31 8.00
C ALA A 71 -13.12 13.15 8.19
N GLU A 72 -13.80 12.48 7.26
CA GLU A 72 -15.25 12.22 7.32
C GLU A 72 -15.60 11.07 8.30
N THR A 73 -14.65 10.20 8.63
CA THR A 73 -14.83 9.02 9.48
C THR A 73 -13.85 9.01 10.67
N PRO A 74 -13.88 10.02 11.55
CA PRO A 74 -12.82 10.26 12.54
C PRO A 74 -12.71 9.16 13.61
N ASP A 75 -13.82 8.47 13.90
CA ASP A 75 -13.91 7.44 14.95
C ASP A 75 -13.90 6.00 14.39
N ALA A 76 -13.75 5.86 13.08
CA ALA A 76 -13.81 4.55 12.44
C ALA A 76 -12.51 3.75 12.56
N VAL A 77 -12.64 2.43 12.52
CA VAL A 77 -11.57 1.48 12.22
C VAL A 77 -11.41 1.39 10.72
N HIS A 78 -10.19 1.49 10.22
CA HIS A 78 -9.88 1.38 8.80
C HIS A 78 -9.27 0.02 8.49
N HIS A 79 -9.99 -0.80 7.74
CA HIS A 79 -9.55 -2.11 7.27
C HIS A 79 -8.93 -1.96 5.88
N LEU A 80 -7.64 -2.26 5.76
CA LEU A 80 -6.91 -2.13 4.51
C LEU A 80 -6.94 -3.48 3.77
N CYS A 81 -7.91 -3.62 2.89
CA CYS A 81 -8.20 -4.79 2.10
C CYS A 81 -7.63 -4.69 0.67
N PHE A 82 -6.50 -3.98 0.51
CA PHE A 82 -5.79 -3.84 -0.76
C PHE A 82 -5.24 -5.19 -1.25
N ASP A 83 -4.89 -5.24 -2.53
CA ASP A 83 -4.31 -6.41 -3.16
C ASP A 83 -3.08 -6.92 -2.40
N ARG A 84 -2.81 -8.21 -2.52
CA ARG A 84 -1.66 -8.85 -1.86
C ARG A 84 -0.32 -8.57 -2.54
N ASP A 85 -0.34 -7.89 -3.65
CA ASP A 85 0.85 -7.55 -4.40
C ASP A 85 1.63 -6.36 -3.80
N ARG A 86 2.76 -6.02 -4.41
CA ARG A 86 3.60 -4.90 -3.95
C ARG A 86 2.89 -3.55 -3.99
N ALA A 87 1.99 -3.35 -4.95
CA ALA A 87 1.26 -2.09 -5.06
C ALA A 87 0.31 -1.93 -3.86
N GLY A 88 -0.48 -2.96 -3.55
CA GLY A 88 -1.35 -2.96 -2.38
C GLY A 88 -0.59 -2.81 -1.05
N GLN A 89 0.58 -3.43 -0.92
CA GLN A 89 1.46 -3.24 0.24
C GLN A 89 1.91 -1.77 0.39
N VAL A 90 2.32 -1.13 -0.71
CA VAL A 90 2.69 0.29 -0.74
C VAL A 90 1.48 1.16 -0.38
N PHE A 91 0.29 0.85 -0.88
CA PHE A 91 -0.92 1.60 -0.57
C PHE A 91 -1.28 1.49 0.91
N ALA A 92 -1.14 0.32 1.52
CA ALA A 92 -1.34 0.14 2.94
C ALA A 92 -0.36 0.97 3.79
N ILE A 93 0.92 1.01 3.42
CA ILE A 93 1.93 1.84 4.09
C ILE A 93 1.61 3.33 3.92
N ASN A 94 1.27 3.76 2.70
CA ASN A 94 0.90 5.15 2.43
C ASN A 94 -0.35 5.58 3.21
N PHE A 95 -1.35 4.69 3.30
CA PHE A 95 -2.52 4.93 4.15
C PHE A 95 -2.10 5.17 5.60
N ALA A 96 -1.28 4.28 6.17
CA ALA A 96 -0.82 4.39 7.55
C ALA A 96 -0.07 5.71 7.82
N LEU A 97 0.77 6.15 6.87
CA LEU A 97 1.46 7.44 6.94
C LEU A 97 0.49 8.63 6.91
N VAL A 98 -0.48 8.61 5.99
CA VAL A 98 -1.52 9.65 5.92
C VAL A 98 -2.35 9.69 7.19
N HIS A 99 -2.82 8.54 7.65
CA HIS A 99 -3.60 8.42 8.89
C HIS A 99 -2.80 8.88 10.11
N ALA A 100 -1.47 8.70 10.08
CA ALA A 100 -0.54 9.22 11.06
C ALA A 100 -0.32 10.73 10.98
N GLY A 101 -0.92 11.42 10.02
CA GLY A 101 -0.71 12.86 9.80
C GLY A 101 0.69 13.19 9.33
N ARG A 102 1.40 12.23 8.66
CA ARG A 102 2.75 12.46 8.17
C ARG A 102 2.72 13.23 6.84
N GLU A 103 3.70 14.09 6.68
CA GLU A 103 4.05 14.68 5.40
C GLU A 103 5.19 13.87 4.79
N PHE A 104 4.95 13.23 3.66
CA PHE A 104 5.90 12.31 3.06
C PHE A 104 5.76 12.23 1.54
N SER A 105 6.82 11.73 0.91
CA SER A 105 6.77 11.15 -0.42
C SER A 105 7.24 9.70 -0.37
N SER A 106 6.71 8.87 -1.26
CA SER A 106 7.09 7.45 -1.34
C SER A 106 7.21 7.02 -2.79
N TYR A 107 8.19 6.14 -3.07
CA TYR A 107 8.39 5.56 -4.40
C TYR A 107 9.12 4.22 -4.29
N LEU A 108 8.93 3.36 -5.29
CA LEU A 108 9.68 2.12 -5.42
C LEU A 108 11.04 2.41 -6.07
N SER A 109 12.11 1.94 -5.43
CA SER A 109 13.46 2.02 -5.98
C SER A 109 13.69 0.95 -7.05
N LYS A 110 14.77 1.09 -7.86
CA LYS A 110 15.23 0.05 -8.80
C LYS A 110 15.54 -1.30 -8.13
N ALA A 111 15.81 -1.29 -6.82
CA ALA A 111 16.04 -2.51 -6.01
C ALA A 111 14.75 -3.02 -5.36
N GLU A 112 13.59 -2.59 -5.87
CA GLU A 112 12.25 -3.02 -5.41
C GLU A 112 11.96 -2.77 -3.93
N LYS A 113 12.72 -1.86 -3.32
CA LYS A 113 12.46 -1.37 -1.96
C LYS A 113 11.57 -0.14 -2.01
N LEU A 114 10.63 -0.03 -1.09
CA LEU A 114 9.89 1.19 -0.89
C LEU A 114 10.79 2.21 -0.17
N ILE A 115 10.96 3.36 -0.80
CA ILE A 115 11.62 4.51 -0.21
C ILE A 115 10.55 5.45 0.31
N VAL A 116 10.60 5.77 1.60
CA VAL A 116 9.75 6.77 2.23
C VAL A 116 10.62 7.92 2.68
N GLN A 117 10.32 9.13 2.22
CA GLN A 117 10.93 10.37 2.67
C GLN A 117 9.92 11.08 3.58
N ASP A 118 10.10 10.96 4.90
CA ASP A 118 9.24 11.61 5.89
C ASP A 118 9.75 13.02 6.16
N CYS A 119 8.94 14.01 5.81
CA CYS A 119 9.24 15.43 6.01
C CYS A 119 8.72 15.96 7.35
N SER A 120 7.89 15.20 8.07
CA SER A 120 7.22 15.65 9.30
C SER A 120 8.17 15.84 10.48
N LYS A 121 9.31 15.14 10.48
CA LYS A 121 10.31 15.14 11.58
C LYS A 121 11.72 15.48 11.08
N GLY A 122 11.84 16.34 10.06
CA GLY A 122 13.14 16.81 9.57
C GLY A 122 13.82 15.83 8.61
N TYR A 123 13.18 15.50 7.48
CA TYR A 123 13.73 14.73 6.37
C TYR A 123 14.38 13.40 6.78
N GLN A 124 13.57 12.47 7.23
CA GLN A 124 14.03 11.10 7.46
C GLN A 124 13.76 10.23 6.23
N ARG A 125 14.77 9.52 5.76
CA ARG A 125 14.65 8.55 4.67
C ARG A 125 14.64 7.14 5.23
N HIS A 126 13.58 6.39 4.89
CA HIS A 126 13.44 4.98 5.24
C HIS A 126 13.50 4.13 3.97
N GLU A 127 14.23 3.02 4.02
CA GLU A 127 14.28 2.00 2.97
C GLU A 127 13.61 0.73 3.51
N ILE A 128 12.50 0.33 2.91
CA ILE A 128 11.65 -0.74 3.40
C ILE A 128 11.69 -1.88 2.39
N ALA A 129 12.09 -3.07 2.83
CA ALA A 129 11.91 -4.29 2.06
C ALA A 129 10.44 -4.71 2.12
N LEU A 130 9.86 -5.04 0.97
CA LEU A 130 8.48 -5.49 0.86
C LEU A 130 8.36 -7.03 0.87
N GLU A 131 9.47 -7.74 0.92
CA GLU A 131 9.49 -9.20 1.02
C GLU A 131 10.52 -9.66 2.07
N PRO A 132 10.11 -10.49 3.05
CA PRO A 132 8.71 -10.81 3.38
C PRO A 132 7.98 -9.59 3.99
N PHE A 133 6.74 -9.36 3.57
CA PHE A 133 5.96 -8.21 4.05
C PHE A 133 5.31 -8.50 5.40
N ASP A 134 5.57 -7.62 6.35
CA ASP A 134 4.93 -7.61 7.67
C ASP A 134 4.49 -6.16 7.97
N PHE A 135 3.21 -5.89 7.78
CA PHE A 135 2.64 -4.56 7.94
C PHE A 135 2.92 -3.95 9.32
N LYS A 136 2.84 -4.77 10.38
CA LYS A 136 3.11 -4.32 11.76
C LYS A 136 4.56 -3.92 11.96
N LYS A 137 5.50 -4.73 11.48
CA LYS A 137 6.94 -4.42 11.57
C LYS A 137 7.29 -3.18 10.77
N VAL A 138 6.73 -3.06 9.56
CA VAL A 138 6.97 -1.91 8.71
C VAL A 138 6.44 -0.64 9.35
N THR A 139 5.19 -0.62 9.79
CA THR A 139 4.58 0.56 10.44
C THR A 139 5.29 0.92 11.74
N ALA A 140 5.69 -0.06 12.54
CA ALA A 140 6.49 0.17 13.76
C ALA A 140 7.85 0.80 13.43
N SER A 141 8.55 0.37 12.36
CA SER A 141 9.81 0.97 11.93
C SER A 141 9.69 2.43 11.48
N LEU A 142 8.50 2.81 11.02
CA LEU A 142 8.13 4.19 10.68
C LEU A 142 7.63 5.01 11.89
N GLY A 143 7.61 4.41 13.06
CA GLY A 143 7.03 5.02 14.28
C GLY A 143 5.53 5.23 14.17
N ILE A 144 4.85 4.35 13.45
CA ILE A 144 3.39 4.28 13.34
C ILE A 144 2.95 3.00 14.02
N TYR A 145 1.89 3.10 14.78
CA TYR A 145 1.33 1.93 15.45
C TYR A 145 0.04 1.48 14.77
N ALA A 146 -0.06 0.19 14.46
CA ALA A 146 -1.27 -0.46 13.97
C ALA A 146 -1.70 -1.52 14.99
N LEU A 147 -2.98 -1.51 15.36
CA LEU A 147 -3.52 -2.47 16.31
C LEU A 147 -3.48 -3.91 15.80
N ASN A 148 -3.32 -4.84 16.75
CA ASN A 148 -3.56 -6.25 16.48
C ASN A 148 -5.07 -6.52 16.54
N PRO A 149 -5.73 -6.95 15.42
CA PRO A 149 -7.17 -7.16 15.42
C PRO A 149 -7.63 -8.17 16.47
N ASP A 150 -6.84 -9.23 16.73
CA ASP A 150 -7.17 -10.26 17.69
C ASP A 150 -7.15 -9.76 19.15
N LEU A 151 -6.52 -8.62 19.40
CA LEU A 151 -6.35 -8.03 20.73
C LEU A 151 -7.02 -6.67 20.87
N GLU A 152 -7.69 -6.18 19.82
CA GLU A 152 -8.21 -4.81 19.77
C GLU A 152 -9.08 -4.47 20.96
N ASP A 153 -10.10 -5.26 21.25
CA ASP A 153 -11.01 -5.01 22.36
C ASP A 153 -10.29 -4.98 23.71
N ALA A 154 -9.32 -5.86 23.90
CA ALA A 154 -8.50 -5.92 25.10
C ALA A 154 -7.60 -4.69 25.22
N VAL A 155 -6.93 -4.29 24.14
CA VAL A 155 -6.07 -3.08 24.10
C VAL A 155 -6.90 -1.84 24.40
N LEU A 156 -8.06 -1.69 23.76
CA LEU A 156 -9.01 -0.59 24.01
C LEU A 156 -9.45 -0.51 25.47
N LYS A 157 -9.75 -1.65 26.07
CA LYS A 157 -10.11 -1.76 27.49
C LYS A 157 -8.97 -1.23 28.36
N TYR A 158 -7.75 -1.68 28.10
CA TYR A 158 -6.59 -1.32 28.90
C TYR A 158 -6.20 0.16 28.74
N MET A 159 -6.28 0.70 27.55
CA MET A 159 -5.98 2.13 27.32
C MET A 159 -6.85 3.08 28.15
N LYS A 160 -8.06 2.69 28.50
CA LYS A 160 -8.95 3.49 29.37
C LYS A 160 -8.46 3.56 30.83
N MET A 161 -7.53 2.70 31.24
CA MET A 161 -7.08 2.60 32.63
C MET A 161 -5.95 3.57 33.00
N GLY A 162 -5.28 4.14 32.02
CA GLY A 162 -4.17 5.08 32.21
C GLY A 162 -2.80 4.41 32.39
N ASP A 163 -1.74 5.11 32.01
CA ASP A 163 -0.38 4.59 31.89
C ASP A 163 0.19 4.02 33.21
N GLY A 164 0.10 4.78 34.30
CA GLY A 164 0.70 4.35 35.56
C GLY A 164 0.09 3.07 36.15
N TYR A 165 -1.22 2.91 36.05
CA TYR A 165 -1.90 1.69 36.50
C TYR A 165 -1.58 0.48 35.60
N LEU A 166 -1.46 0.71 34.31
CA LEU A 166 -1.11 -0.34 33.35
C LEU A 166 0.30 -0.87 33.51
N GLN A 167 1.28 -0.02 33.86
CA GLN A 167 2.64 -0.44 34.15
C GLN A 167 2.68 -1.41 35.33
N GLU A 168 2.01 -1.08 36.42
CA GLU A 168 1.92 -1.94 37.59
C GLU A 168 1.21 -3.26 37.26
N MET A 169 0.10 -3.19 36.52
CA MET A 169 -0.64 -4.37 36.07
C MET A 169 0.22 -5.27 35.17
N TYR A 170 0.97 -4.69 34.24
CA TYR A 170 1.87 -5.44 33.35
C TYR A 170 2.90 -6.24 34.15
N MET A 171 3.55 -5.59 35.11
CA MET A 171 4.57 -6.25 35.94
C MET A 171 3.97 -7.42 36.73
N ASN A 172 2.81 -7.20 37.38
CA ASN A 172 2.13 -8.23 38.15
C ASN A 172 1.67 -9.41 37.27
N ARG A 173 1.15 -9.15 36.08
CA ARG A 173 0.70 -10.21 35.14
C ARG A 173 1.87 -10.97 34.55
N ARG A 174 2.98 -10.30 34.25
CA ARG A 174 4.19 -10.94 33.77
C ARG A 174 4.76 -11.91 34.82
N ASP A 175 4.87 -11.44 36.06
CA ASP A 175 5.42 -12.27 37.14
C ASP A 175 4.53 -13.52 37.38
N ASN A 176 3.20 -13.35 37.35
CA ASN A 176 2.26 -14.47 37.43
C ASN A 176 2.41 -15.46 36.26
N TYR A 177 2.58 -14.96 35.03
CA TYR A 177 2.81 -15.79 33.84
C TYR A 177 4.10 -16.59 33.96
N GLU A 178 5.21 -15.96 34.41
CA GLU A 178 6.50 -16.63 34.59
C GLU A 178 6.40 -17.74 35.65
N ILE A 179 5.69 -17.52 36.75
CA ILE A 179 5.45 -18.52 37.79
C ILE A 179 4.63 -19.69 37.20
N SER A 180 3.50 -19.39 36.59
CA SER A 180 2.59 -20.41 36.02
C SER A 180 3.24 -21.22 34.91
N HIS A 181 4.09 -20.59 34.11
CA HIS A 181 4.85 -21.27 33.05
C HIS A 181 5.93 -22.18 33.62
N THR A 182 6.52 -21.82 34.79
CA THR A 182 7.65 -22.56 35.38
C THR A 182 7.16 -23.72 36.26
N ASP A 183 6.06 -23.56 36.97
CA ASP A 183 5.54 -24.61 37.87
C ASP A 183 4.80 -25.76 37.16
N GLY A 184 4.39 -25.50 35.90
CA GLY A 184 3.75 -26.51 35.06
C GLY A 184 2.36 -26.95 35.51
N SER A 185 1.76 -26.24 36.48
CA SER A 185 0.41 -26.57 36.99
C SER A 185 -0.72 -26.02 36.15
N THR A 186 -0.43 -25.01 35.32
CA THR A 186 -1.39 -24.26 34.50
C THR A 186 -1.58 -24.95 33.14
N SER A 187 -2.80 -25.01 32.65
CA SER A 187 -3.10 -25.57 31.33
C SER A 187 -2.49 -24.73 30.19
N LYS A 188 -2.31 -25.35 29.02
CA LYS A 188 -1.79 -24.62 27.85
C LYS A 188 -2.72 -23.52 27.40
N GLU A 189 -4.03 -23.74 27.50
CA GLU A 189 -5.05 -22.76 27.16
C GLU A 189 -4.97 -21.53 28.08
N GLU A 190 -4.87 -21.74 29.39
CA GLU A 190 -4.74 -20.65 30.36
C GLU A 190 -3.43 -19.87 30.19
N LEU A 191 -2.32 -20.56 29.88
CA LEU A 191 -1.05 -19.90 29.58
C LEU A 191 -1.14 -19.04 28.32
N GLU A 192 -1.84 -19.48 27.29
CA GLU A 192 -2.03 -18.69 26.08
C GLU A 192 -2.95 -17.47 26.32
N GLU A 193 -3.99 -17.63 27.16
CA GLU A 193 -4.81 -16.49 27.59
C GLU A 193 -4.00 -15.44 28.37
N MET A 194 -3.18 -15.87 29.33
CA MET A 194 -2.28 -14.98 30.09
C MET A 194 -1.30 -14.26 29.18
N LYS A 195 -0.76 -14.94 28.19
CA LYS A 195 0.17 -14.38 27.20
C LYS A 195 -0.53 -13.34 26.31
N ASN A 196 -1.76 -13.62 25.86
CA ASN A 196 -2.56 -12.67 25.08
C ASN A 196 -2.92 -11.44 25.90
N GLU A 197 -3.26 -11.61 27.18
CA GLU A 197 -3.49 -10.49 28.11
C GLU A 197 -2.24 -9.61 28.27
N LEU A 198 -1.07 -10.22 28.50
CA LEU A 198 0.20 -9.52 28.58
C LEU A 198 0.52 -8.75 27.30
N HIS A 199 0.25 -9.36 26.15
CA HIS A 199 0.45 -8.75 24.87
C HIS A 199 -0.44 -7.51 24.72
N ALA A 200 -1.74 -7.62 25.05
CA ALA A 200 -2.67 -6.51 24.97
C ALA A 200 -2.30 -5.33 25.91
N ILE A 201 -1.85 -5.63 27.14
CA ILE A 201 -1.38 -4.60 28.08
C ILE A 201 -0.10 -3.92 27.54
N SER A 202 0.84 -4.71 27.03
CA SER A 202 2.08 -4.20 26.44
C SER A 202 1.81 -3.29 25.24
N GLU A 203 0.89 -3.68 24.37
CA GLU A 203 0.46 -2.84 23.25
C GLU A 203 -0.19 -1.54 23.70
N ALA A 204 -1.08 -1.60 24.71
CA ALA A 204 -1.70 -0.41 25.28
C ALA A 204 -0.66 0.55 25.87
N LEU A 205 0.32 0.04 26.62
CA LEU A 205 1.42 0.84 27.19
C LEU A 205 2.28 1.48 26.09
N GLN A 206 2.59 0.74 25.02
CA GLN A 206 3.36 1.26 23.92
C GLN A 206 2.63 2.40 23.20
N ILE A 207 1.31 2.30 23.06
CA ILE A 207 0.48 3.36 22.48
C ILE A 207 0.49 4.59 23.38
N LEU A 208 0.24 4.43 24.67
CA LEU A 208 0.15 5.53 25.64
C LEU A 208 1.49 6.25 25.85
N SER A 209 2.62 5.56 25.69
CA SER A 209 3.95 6.14 25.88
C SER A 209 4.41 7.02 24.70
N GLN A 210 3.70 7.03 23.57
CA GLN A 210 4.08 7.86 22.42
C GLN A 210 3.65 9.31 22.63
N PRO A 211 4.59 10.30 22.61
CA PRO A 211 4.23 11.69 22.77
C PRO A 211 3.33 12.17 21.62
N GLY A 212 2.20 12.78 22.00
CA GLY A 212 1.24 13.32 21.04
C GLY A 212 0.35 12.26 20.40
N THR A 213 0.04 11.18 21.12
CA THR A 213 -0.88 10.15 20.67
C THR A 213 -2.24 10.78 20.35
N PRO A 214 -2.58 11.01 19.08
CA PRO A 214 -3.96 11.27 18.71
C PRO A 214 -4.75 10.00 18.99
N ALA A 215 -6.05 10.16 19.15
CA ALA A 215 -6.99 9.06 19.29
C ALA A 215 -6.57 7.85 18.46
N MET A 216 -6.54 6.69 19.09
CA MET A 216 -6.04 5.41 18.57
C MET A 216 -6.17 5.25 17.06
N ARG A 217 -5.07 5.01 16.42
CA ARG A 217 -5.04 4.75 14.99
C ARG A 217 -5.50 3.32 14.76
N ARG A 218 -6.76 3.19 14.46
CA ARG A 218 -7.41 1.93 14.22
C ARG A 218 -7.22 1.53 12.77
N ILE A 219 -6.07 0.92 12.49
CA ILE A 219 -5.76 0.41 11.15
C ILE A 219 -5.55 -1.10 11.27
N ILE A 220 -6.31 -1.85 10.49
CA ILE A 220 -6.20 -3.29 10.36
C ILE A 220 -5.75 -3.59 8.92
N TYR A 221 -4.67 -4.34 8.75
CA TYR A 221 -4.25 -4.84 7.44
C TYR A 221 -4.88 -6.20 7.22
N GLU A 222 -5.79 -6.27 6.26
CA GLU A 222 -6.65 -7.43 5.99
C GLU A 222 -6.68 -7.73 4.48
N PRO A 223 -5.58 -8.22 3.90
CA PRO A 223 -5.55 -8.60 2.49
C PRO A 223 -6.32 -9.90 2.26
N ALA A 224 -6.61 -10.23 1.00
CA ALA A 224 -7.15 -11.52 0.60
C ALA A 224 -6.31 -12.68 1.19
N ALA A 225 -6.86 -13.88 1.28
CA ALA A 225 -6.17 -15.03 1.85
C ALA A 225 -4.89 -15.37 1.07
N GLU A 226 -3.98 -16.08 1.72
CA GLU A 226 -2.74 -16.53 1.08
C GLU A 226 -3.05 -17.40 -0.15
N GLY A 227 -2.33 -17.13 -1.25
CA GLY A 227 -2.55 -17.77 -2.53
C GLY A 227 -3.51 -17.05 -3.47
N TYR A 228 -4.12 -15.94 -3.04
CA TYR A 228 -4.94 -15.09 -3.91
C TYR A 228 -4.34 -13.68 -3.99
N LYS A 229 -4.44 -13.07 -5.18
CA LYS A 229 -3.96 -11.72 -5.37
C LYS A 229 -4.87 -10.69 -4.70
N ASP A 230 -6.16 -10.85 -4.93
CA ASP A 230 -7.21 -9.93 -4.48
C ASP A 230 -8.46 -10.70 -4.03
N TRP A 231 -9.48 -9.97 -3.55
CA TRP A 231 -10.71 -10.55 -3.03
C TRP A 231 -11.60 -11.14 -4.12
N ASN A 232 -11.56 -10.58 -5.34
CA ASN A 232 -12.31 -11.13 -6.45
C ASN A 232 -11.73 -12.46 -6.93
N ASP A 233 -10.42 -12.59 -6.96
CA ASP A 233 -9.73 -13.84 -7.23
C ASP A 233 -10.03 -14.90 -6.16
N GLN A 234 -10.10 -14.48 -4.89
CA GLN A 234 -10.49 -15.38 -3.80
C GLN A 234 -11.94 -15.85 -3.93
N LEU A 235 -12.87 -14.96 -4.29
CA LEU A 235 -14.28 -15.33 -4.53
C LEU A 235 -14.41 -16.33 -5.68
N LEU A 236 -13.63 -16.15 -6.73
CA LEU A 236 -13.64 -17.00 -7.92
C LEU A 236 -12.78 -18.25 -7.79
N ASP A 237 -12.13 -18.47 -6.63
CA ASP A 237 -11.12 -19.52 -6.37
C ASP A 237 -9.98 -19.54 -7.40
N LYS A 238 -9.63 -18.39 -7.91
CA LYS A 238 -8.50 -18.19 -8.81
C LYS A 238 -7.23 -17.94 -8.00
N ARG A 239 -6.59 -19.03 -7.58
CA ARG A 239 -5.31 -18.92 -6.87
C ARG A 239 -4.25 -18.33 -7.77
N MET A 240 -3.38 -17.50 -7.20
CA MET A 240 -2.14 -17.12 -7.85
C MET A 240 -1.42 -18.43 -8.19
N GLU A 241 -1.22 -18.66 -9.45
CA GLU A 241 -0.39 -19.78 -9.88
C GLU A 241 1.00 -19.56 -9.29
N THR A 242 1.35 -20.39 -8.31
CA THR A 242 2.73 -20.48 -7.80
C THR A 242 3.65 -21.18 -8.80
N GLU A 243 3.22 -21.29 -10.03
CA GLU A 243 4.15 -21.61 -11.08
C GLU A 243 5.11 -20.42 -11.17
N GLU A 244 6.37 -20.69 -10.82
CA GLU A 244 7.45 -20.07 -11.53
C GLU A 244 7.13 -20.31 -13.03
N LYS A 245 6.30 -19.43 -13.63
CA LYS A 245 6.29 -19.31 -15.07
C LYS A 245 7.74 -19.04 -15.37
N GLU A 246 8.41 -20.02 -15.94
CA GLU A 246 9.62 -19.67 -16.68
C GLU A 246 9.19 -18.50 -17.56
N PRO A 247 9.77 -17.31 -17.32
CA PRO A 247 9.37 -16.12 -18.05
C PRO A 247 9.40 -16.50 -19.50
N ASP A 248 8.31 -16.26 -20.24
CA ASP A 248 8.27 -16.66 -21.63
C ASP A 248 9.48 -16.06 -22.37
N ASP A 249 9.87 -16.64 -23.47
CA ASP A 249 11.09 -16.23 -24.22
C ASP A 249 11.10 -14.72 -24.51
N TRP A 250 9.94 -14.08 -24.49
CA TRP A 250 9.80 -12.63 -24.61
C TRP A 250 10.23 -11.89 -23.34
N GLU A 251 9.74 -12.26 -22.16
CA GLU A 251 10.11 -11.58 -20.90
C GLU A 251 11.61 -11.66 -20.66
N ILE A 252 12.24 -12.79 -20.98
CA ILE A 252 13.71 -12.94 -20.86
C ILE A 252 14.44 -12.19 -21.97
N SER A 253 14.03 -12.36 -23.23
CA SER A 253 14.77 -11.86 -24.40
C SER A 253 14.42 -10.43 -24.75
N GLY A 254 13.14 -10.06 -24.77
CA GLY A 254 12.66 -8.75 -25.20
C GLY A 254 12.93 -7.68 -24.20
N LYS A 255 12.55 -7.88 -22.95
CA LYS A 255 12.77 -6.93 -21.85
C LYS A 255 14.26 -6.71 -21.55
N ALA A 256 15.06 -7.79 -21.59
CA ALA A 256 16.52 -7.70 -21.47
C ALA A 256 17.15 -6.93 -22.64
N THR A 257 16.65 -7.13 -23.85
CA THR A 257 17.12 -6.45 -25.05
C THR A 257 16.77 -4.97 -25.03
N LEU A 258 15.53 -4.62 -24.63
CA LEU A 258 15.11 -3.23 -24.46
C LEU A 258 15.92 -2.53 -23.34
N ASN A 259 16.04 -3.13 -22.19
CA ASN A 259 16.81 -2.58 -21.08
C ASN A 259 18.28 -2.36 -21.48
N ARG A 260 18.89 -3.30 -22.23
CA ARG A 260 20.24 -3.12 -22.75
C ARG A 260 20.34 -1.98 -23.76
N ALA A 261 19.35 -1.88 -24.65
CA ALA A 261 19.31 -0.80 -25.65
C ALA A 261 19.15 0.59 -25.01
N LEU A 262 18.54 0.67 -23.83
CA LEU A 262 18.30 1.92 -23.08
C LEU A 262 19.37 2.22 -22.03
N SER A 263 20.16 1.23 -21.59
CA SER A 263 21.10 1.36 -20.47
C SER A 263 22.25 2.35 -20.72
N ASP A 264 22.69 2.47 -21.95
CA ASP A 264 23.82 3.32 -22.34
C ASP A 264 23.40 4.73 -22.76
N LEU A 265 22.11 5.06 -22.64
CA LEU A 265 21.59 6.37 -22.98
C LEU A 265 21.70 7.32 -21.78
N PRO A 266 21.98 8.62 -22.02
CA PRO A 266 22.04 9.58 -20.96
C PRO A 266 20.74 9.64 -20.18
N GLU A 267 20.84 9.72 -18.84
CA GLU A 267 19.66 9.87 -17.98
C GLU A 267 19.03 11.24 -18.16
N ILE A 268 17.68 11.26 -18.21
CA ILE A 268 16.92 12.52 -18.17
C ILE A 268 16.93 13.00 -16.73
N ASN A 269 17.22 14.26 -16.51
CA ASN A 269 17.23 14.82 -15.18
C ASN A 269 15.82 14.86 -14.59
N PRO A 270 15.51 14.11 -13.50
CA PRO A 270 14.18 14.08 -12.91
C PRO A 270 13.71 15.46 -12.39
N GLU A 271 14.64 16.32 -12.00
CA GLU A 271 14.36 17.67 -11.54
C GLU A 271 13.83 18.55 -12.68
N HIS A 272 14.40 18.41 -13.88
CA HIS A 272 13.93 19.12 -15.08
C HIS A 272 12.52 18.70 -15.48
N ILE A 273 12.19 17.40 -15.38
CA ILE A 273 10.83 16.91 -15.60
C ILE A 273 9.85 17.54 -14.60
N ARG A 274 10.22 17.54 -13.32
CA ARG A 274 9.37 18.04 -12.24
C ARG A 274 9.11 19.54 -12.32
N THR A 275 10.09 20.31 -12.77
CA THR A 275 10.01 21.78 -12.84
C THR A 275 9.54 22.28 -14.19
N GLY A 276 9.43 21.42 -15.21
CA GLY A 276 9.13 21.81 -16.60
C GLY A 276 10.24 22.61 -17.27
N LEU A 277 11.44 22.60 -16.69
CA LEU A 277 12.63 23.30 -17.19
C LEU A 277 13.54 22.28 -17.89
N TYR A 278 13.21 21.95 -19.13
CA TYR A 278 14.03 21.07 -19.96
C TYR A 278 15.09 21.86 -20.72
N ASP A 279 16.27 21.26 -20.87
CA ASP A 279 17.32 21.78 -21.72
C ASP A 279 17.50 20.98 -23.01
N GLU A 280 18.42 21.41 -23.86
CA GLU A 280 18.68 20.77 -25.15
C GLU A 280 19.28 19.35 -25.01
N ALA A 281 19.98 19.09 -23.90
CA ALA A 281 20.52 17.76 -23.58
C ALA A 281 19.43 16.79 -23.16
N ASP A 282 18.44 17.23 -22.36
CA ASP A 282 17.27 16.43 -22.00
C ASP A 282 16.45 16.06 -23.25
N HIS A 283 16.22 17.02 -24.16
CA HIS A 283 15.52 16.76 -25.42
C HIS A 283 16.24 15.72 -26.27
N GLU A 284 17.53 15.83 -26.45
CA GLU A 284 18.33 14.86 -27.21
C GLU A 284 18.35 13.47 -26.52
N ALA A 285 18.38 13.42 -25.18
CA ALA A 285 18.33 12.18 -24.43
C ALA A 285 16.99 11.46 -24.66
N VAL A 286 15.86 12.17 -24.59
CA VAL A 286 14.53 11.61 -24.84
C VAL A 286 14.42 11.11 -26.27
N ARG A 287 14.82 11.91 -27.26
CA ARG A 287 14.78 11.52 -28.65
C ARG A 287 15.56 10.24 -28.94
N LYS A 288 16.78 10.13 -28.42
CA LYS A 288 17.59 8.91 -28.55
C LYS A 288 16.95 7.69 -27.91
N ARG A 289 16.26 7.86 -26.76
CA ARG A 289 15.53 6.76 -26.11
C ARG A 289 14.35 6.29 -26.97
N ILE A 290 13.57 7.22 -27.53
CA ILE A 290 12.46 6.89 -28.44
C ILE A 290 12.99 6.11 -29.66
N GLU A 291 13.99 6.64 -30.37
CA GLU A 291 14.58 5.99 -31.56
C GLU A 291 15.10 4.58 -31.25
N ARG A 292 15.66 4.35 -30.06
CA ARG A 292 16.12 3.04 -29.63
C ARG A 292 14.98 2.09 -29.30
N ALA A 293 13.95 2.57 -28.59
CA ALA A 293 12.76 1.78 -28.29
C ALA A 293 12.04 1.35 -29.58
N GLU A 294 11.87 2.27 -30.54
CA GLU A 294 11.28 1.96 -31.85
C GLU A 294 12.04 0.87 -32.61
N LYS A 295 13.37 0.94 -32.64
CA LYS A 295 14.20 -0.08 -33.28
C LYS A 295 14.05 -1.46 -32.64
N VAL A 296 13.92 -1.51 -31.32
CA VAL A 296 13.69 -2.76 -30.59
C VAL A 296 12.30 -3.30 -30.89
N VAL A 297 11.25 -2.49 -30.86
CA VAL A 297 9.88 -2.89 -31.23
C VAL A 297 9.87 -3.44 -32.67
N GLN A 298 10.41 -2.70 -33.62
CA GLN A 298 10.47 -3.15 -35.04
C GLN A 298 11.23 -4.47 -35.22
N SER A 299 12.26 -4.73 -34.44
CA SER A 299 13.00 -5.99 -34.50
C SER A 299 12.17 -7.21 -34.09
N PHE A 300 11.15 -7.03 -33.28
CA PHE A 300 10.24 -8.09 -32.85
C PHE A 300 8.99 -8.21 -33.74
N GLU A 301 8.49 -7.13 -34.34
CA GLU A 301 7.38 -7.17 -35.29
C GLU A 301 7.69 -7.98 -36.53
N VAL A 302 8.95 -8.04 -36.98
CA VAL A 302 9.40 -8.74 -38.18
C VAL A 302 9.44 -10.27 -37.98
N ASN A 303 9.46 -10.78 -36.79
CA ASN A 303 9.64 -12.20 -36.47
C ASN A 303 8.35 -13.04 -36.41
N ASP A 304 7.22 -12.49 -36.85
CA ASP A 304 6.00 -13.21 -37.25
C ASP A 304 5.42 -14.19 -36.23
N LYS A 305 4.36 -13.82 -35.62
CA LYS A 305 3.16 -14.63 -35.34
C LYS A 305 2.04 -13.87 -34.70
N GLY A 306 1.82 -12.63 -35.12
CA GLY A 306 0.48 -12.09 -35.18
C GLY A 306 -0.26 -11.94 -33.86
N MET A 307 0.39 -11.70 -32.75
CA MET A 307 -0.21 -11.09 -31.56
C MET A 307 0.87 -10.38 -30.75
N PRO A 308 0.66 -9.14 -30.32
CA PRO A 308 1.53 -8.55 -29.34
C PRO A 308 1.32 -9.32 -28.03
N ASP A 309 2.31 -10.06 -27.62
CA ASP A 309 2.47 -10.58 -26.30
C ASP A 309 2.43 -9.42 -25.29
N LYS A 310 2.14 -9.69 -24.00
CA LYS A 310 2.18 -8.69 -22.92
C LYS A 310 3.43 -7.82 -22.98
N GLY A 311 4.55 -8.37 -23.37
CA GLY A 311 5.81 -7.67 -23.51
C GLY A 311 5.86 -6.64 -24.63
N PHE A 312 5.18 -6.86 -25.74
CA PHE A 312 4.99 -5.85 -26.77
C PHE A 312 4.16 -4.67 -26.24
N GLN A 313 3.14 -4.96 -25.46
CA GLN A 313 2.31 -3.91 -24.87
C GLN A 313 3.10 -3.04 -23.91
N GLU A 314 3.95 -3.61 -23.05
CA GLU A 314 4.87 -2.87 -22.19
C GLU A 314 5.85 -2.00 -23.00
N MET A 315 6.36 -2.48 -24.12
CA MET A 315 7.24 -1.68 -24.99
C MET A 315 6.51 -0.50 -25.64
N TYR A 316 5.27 -0.71 -26.11
CA TYR A 316 4.46 0.37 -26.64
C TYR A 316 4.13 1.42 -25.57
N GLU A 317 3.84 0.99 -24.35
CA GLU A 317 3.60 1.90 -23.22
C GLU A 317 4.84 2.75 -22.90
N ILE A 318 6.03 2.15 -22.88
CA ILE A 318 7.29 2.87 -22.69
C ILE A 318 7.54 3.85 -23.85
N GLN A 319 7.28 3.45 -25.07
CA GLN A 319 7.42 4.29 -26.26
C GLN A 319 6.45 5.46 -26.21
N GLU A 320 5.20 5.26 -25.83
CA GLU A 320 4.21 6.33 -25.67
C GLU A 320 4.62 7.32 -24.56
N GLU A 321 5.14 6.83 -23.44
CA GLU A 321 5.59 7.67 -22.35
C GLU A 321 6.77 8.56 -22.77
N LEU A 322 7.75 7.99 -23.47
CA LEU A 322 8.89 8.72 -24.02
C LEU A 322 8.45 9.77 -25.06
N ALA A 323 7.48 9.43 -25.92
CA ALA A 323 6.94 10.38 -26.90
C ALA A 323 6.19 11.55 -26.24
N ARG A 324 5.49 11.31 -25.13
CA ARG A 324 4.87 12.39 -24.32
C ARG A 324 5.93 13.31 -23.74
N LEU A 325 6.99 12.75 -23.15
CA LEU A 325 8.10 13.53 -22.61
C LEU A 325 8.79 14.38 -23.67
N GLU A 326 9.00 13.85 -24.88
CA GLU A 326 9.54 14.60 -26.02
C GLU A 326 8.65 15.79 -26.37
N THR A 327 7.33 15.58 -26.40
CA THR A 327 6.36 16.63 -26.69
C THR A 327 6.44 17.75 -25.63
N ASP A 328 6.51 17.38 -24.36
CA ASP A 328 6.57 18.34 -23.25
C ASP A 328 7.88 19.13 -23.27
N ILE A 329 9.02 18.47 -23.54
CA ILE A 329 10.32 19.13 -23.69
C ILE A 329 10.30 20.09 -24.86
N THR A 330 9.78 19.67 -26.02
CA THR A 330 9.70 20.50 -27.23
C THR A 330 8.84 21.75 -26.98
N ASN A 331 7.71 21.59 -26.29
CA ASN A 331 6.83 22.69 -25.92
C ASN A 331 7.51 23.68 -24.95
N SER A 332 8.26 23.15 -23.98
CA SER A 332 9.01 23.97 -23.02
C SER A 332 10.10 24.83 -23.71
N LEU A 333 10.87 24.20 -24.61
CA LEU A 333 11.90 24.91 -25.37
C LEU A 333 11.33 25.96 -26.35
N SER A 334 10.14 25.71 -26.91
CA SER A 334 9.48 26.67 -27.81
C SER A 334 8.83 27.84 -27.07
N GLY A 335 8.48 27.67 -25.79
CA GLY A 335 7.98 28.77 -24.93
C GLY A 335 9.07 29.72 -24.42
N MET A 336 10.33 29.38 -24.61
CA MET A 336 11.48 30.20 -24.23
C MET A 336 11.99 31.12 -25.36
N ARG A 337 11.36 31.11 -26.54
CA ARG A 337 11.64 32.03 -27.67
C ARG A 337 10.55 33.08 -27.77
#